data_939923e9cd3a5c27cfc75eeb0c560718
#
_entry.id   939923e9cd3a5c27cfc75eeb0c560718
#
_cell.length_a   1.000
_cell.length_b   1.000
_cell.length_c   1.000
_cell.angle_alpha   90.00
_cell.angle_beta   90.00
_cell.angle_gamma   90.00
#
_symmetry.space_group_name_H-M   'P 1'
#
loop_
_entity.id
_entity.type
_entity.pdbx_description
1 polymer ?
#
loop_
_entity_poly.entity_id
_entity_poly.type
_entity_poly.pdbx_seq_one_letter_code
_entity_poly.pdbx_strand_id
1 'polypeptide(L)'
;MGTNRNVDRRTILKAAGATAATIGLASTTACGGDGGASADGTVTIRYAWWGAEDRAERINKTIALFEKKYPKIKVKTDFQPYTDFWKKFNTQASGGNPPDVFQNAIGFLRKYDAKNVLLDLSEQVEAGNLSMDGFRAGLDKFGEIDGKLLGVPVGSNSMALVIDKPVYTKAGVKPEQGWTWDDFDAAMKRIRDRAGRAGDSGMYGVMYLYDLYLRQNGKAFFTEDGLGFTETDLTDWWTKAEKGVEEGVYADAKKVAQIKPKSAVSAELAGGEFTWDNFTVRYTSEGKSEYGLAPIPTTDGKKTGQYLGSLMLSASKRTQHPKEVAQFIDFMVHEPEVAKIMGYDRGVPATQAQFDAFQPTDEVNKGIAAYETSLVEAGVLEPITPHPNGADICEAAFLRIAEELALGKRSVGEAVKQFFTESKTALVV
;
A
#
# COMPACT_ATOMS: atom_id res chain seq x y z
N MET A 1 0.04 -16.04 64.12
CA MET A 1 1.31 -16.79 64.36
C MET A 1 1.57 -17.62 63.11
N GLY A 2 2.57 -17.32 62.35
CA GLY A 2 2.89 -18.04 61.13
C GLY A 2 4.04 -17.33 60.41
N THR A 3 5.21 -17.86 60.57
CA THR A 3 6.52 -17.30 60.26
C THR A 3 6.87 -17.28 58.80
N ASN A 4 7.26 -16.11 58.31
CA ASN A 4 7.96 -15.89 57.02
C ASN A 4 9.31 -16.61 57.03
N ARG A 5 9.64 -17.38 56.01
CA ARG A 5 11.00 -17.85 55.70
C ARG A 5 11.42 -17.26 54.32
N ASN A 6 12.25 -16.24 54.40
CA ASN A 6 13.08 -15.77 53.28
C ASN A 6 14.10 -16.85 52.89
N VAL A 7 14.13 -17.27 51.64
CA VAL A 7 15.19 -18.11 51.07
C VAL A 7 16.15 -17.21 50.34
N ASP A 8 17.37 -17.15 50.84
CA ASP A 8 18.48 -16.33 50.36
C ASP A 8 19.10 -16.91 49.08
N ARG A 9 19.27 -16.04 48.06
CA ARG A 9 19.74 -16.35 46.69
C ARG A 9 21.25 -16.68 46.60
N ARG A 10 21.96 -16.87 47.70
CA ARG A 10 23.42 -17.04 47.73
C ARG A 10 23.93 -18.46 47.95
N THR A 11 23.09 -19.47 48.03
CA THR A 11 23.50 -20.82 48.43
C THR A 11 23.47 -21.90 47.32
N ILE A 12 23.33 -21.53 46.04
CA ILE A 12 23.34 -22.51 44.91
C ILE A 12 24.59 -22.30 44.01
N LEU A 13 25.75 -22.17 44.60
CA LEU A 13 26.99 -22.09 43.84
C LEU A 13 28.15 -22.75 44.58
N LYS A 14 28.00 -24.00 44.98
CA LYS A 14 29.15 -24.85 45.37
C LYS A 14 28.69 -26.31 45.47
N ALA A 15 28.71 -27.04 44.39
CA ALA A 15 28.94 -28.50 44.32
C ALA A 15 28.80 -28.99 42.90
N ALA A 16 29.90 -29.16 42.21
CA ALA A 16 30.15 -30.23 41.22
C ALA A 16 31.55 -30.07 40.64
N GLY A 17 32.49 -30.68 41.35
CA GLY A 17 33.81 -30.93 40.80
C GLY A 17 33.86 -32.34 40.22
N ALA A 18 34.58 -32.45 39.09
CA ALA A 18 35.31 -33.58 38.59
C ALA A 18 34.58 -34.93 38.32
N THR A 19 34.35 -35.22 37.05
CA THR A 19 34.70 -36.52 36.49
C THR A 19 35.01 -36.34 34.96
N ALA A 20 36.25 -36.58 34.58
CA ALA A 20 36.69 -36.63 33.21
C ALA A 20 36.31 -37.98 32.61
N ALA A 21 35.64 -37.99 31.48
CA ALA A 21 35.57 -39.14 30.59
C ALA A 21 35.54 -38.65 29.16
N THR A 22 36.56 -38.96 28.41
CA THR A 22 36.81 -38.85 26.98
C THR A 22 35.76 -39.60 26.16
N ILE A 23 35.00 -38.91 25.33
CA ILE A 23 34.34 -39.50 24.16
C ILE A 23 34.26 -38.46 23.06
N GLY A 24 34.82 -38.76 21.91
CA GLY A 24 34.48 -38.47 20.53
C GLY A 24 34.08 -37.07 20.12
N LEU A 25 34.94 -36.39 19.34
CA LEU A 25 34.56 -35.27 18.48
C LEU A 25 33.46 -35.70 17.51
N ALA A 26 32.22 -35.28 17.78
CA ALA A 26 31.20 -35.06 16.76
C ALA A 26 30.98 -33.56 16.72
N SER A 27 31.57 -32.92 15.74
CA SER A 27 31.40 -31.51 15.43
C SER A 27 29.92 -31.24 15.05
N THR A 28 29.10 -30.81 16.01
CA THR A 28 27.84 -30.20 15.70
C THR A 28 28.08 -28.73 15.38
N THR A 29 28.34 -28.44 14.12
CA THR A 29 28.19 -27.09 13.58
C THR A 29 26.71 -26.76 13.54
N ALA A 30 26.17 -26.25 14.63
CA ALA A 30 24.92 -25.56 14.68
C ALA A 30 25.21 -24.06 14.50
N CYS A 31 25.56 -23.66 13.28
CA CYS A 31 25.46 -22.27 12.85
C CYS A 31 24.13 -22.11 12.12
N GLY A 32 23.15 -21.48 12.77
CA GLY A 32 21.97 -20.98 12.15
C GLY A 32 22.32 -19.85 11.18
N GLY A 33 22.29 -20.18 9.90
CA GLY A 33 22.30 -19.29 8.76
C GLY A 33 21.36 -19.90 7.73
N ASP A 34 20.10 -19.49 7.76
CA ASP A 34 19.06 -19.85 6.78
C ASP A 34 19.36 -19.14 5.45
N GLY A 35 20.33 -19.60 4.66
CA GLY A 35 20.70 -18.94 3.41
C GLY A 35 21.67 -19.69 2.51
N GLY A 36 21.91 -20.98 2.71
CA GLY A 36 22.74 -21.81 1.83
C GLY A 36 21.89 -22.77 1.00
N ALA A 37 22.32 -23.06 -0.23
CA ALA A 37 21.74 -24.15 -0.99
C ALA A 37 21.89 -25.45 -0.18
N SER A 38 20.81 -26.24 -0.11
CA SER A 38 20.89 -27.59 0.50
C SER A 38 21.79 -28.50 -0.31
N ALA A 39 22.24 -29.63 0.27
CA ALA A 39 23.15 -30.56 -0.36
C ALA A 39 22.67 -31.10 -1.74
N ASP A 40 21.39 -31.01 -2.02
CA ASP A 40 20.75 -31.36 -3.31
C ASP A 40 20.66 -30.19 -4.30
N GLY A 41 21.23 -29.03 -3.96
CA GLY A 41 21.19 -27.79 -4.78
C GLY A 41 19.86 -27.04 -4.74
N THR A 42 18.98 -27.32 -3.78
CA THR A 42 17.74 -26.57 -3.57
C THR A 42 18.04 -25.25 -2.83
N VAL A 43 17.51 -24.17 -3.39
CA VAL A 43 17.60 -22.81 -2.85
C VAL A 43 16.29 -22.46 -2.15
N THR A 44 16.34 -21.81 -1.00
CA THR A 44 15.16 -21.27 -0.31
C THR A 44 15.24 -19.76 -0.26
N ILE A 45 14.24 -19.08 -0.82
CA ILE A 45 14.08 -17.63 -0.73
C ILE A 45 12.93 -17.28 0.22
N ARG A 46 13.03 -16.13 0.91
CA ARG A 46 12.01 -15.65 1.84
C ARG A 46 11.22 -14.52 1.17
N TYR A 47 9.92 -14.68 1.10
CA TYR A 47 9.02 -13.67 0.57
C TYR A 47 8.07 -13.13 1.65
N ALA A 48 8.01 -11.81 1.79
CA ALA A 48 7.16 -11.13 2.77
C ALA A 48 6.26 -10.07 2.14
N TRP A 49 5.01 -9.95 2.63
CA TRP A 49 4.04 -8.96 2.14
C TRP A 49 3.07 -8.51 3.24
N TRP A 50 2.35 -7.41 2.98
CA TRP A 50 1.20 -7.03 3.81
C TRP A 50 -0.10 -7.47 3.15
N GLY A 51 -1.03 -7.92 3.97
CA GLY A 51 -2.35 -8.37 3.52
C GLY A 51 -3.07 -9.14 4.60
N ALA A 52 -4.26 -9.63 4.23
CA ALA A 52 -5.07 -10.53 5.03
C ALA A 52 -4.94 -11.98 4.56
N GLU A 53 -5.64 -12.89 5.22
CA GLU A 53 -5.58 -14.34 4.99
C GLU A 53 -5.98 -14.72 3.57
N ASP A 54 -7.01 -14.09 3.01
CA ASP A 54 -7.48 -14.33 1.64
C ASP A 54 -6.40 -14.04 0.58
N ARG A 55 -5.63 -12.94 0.78
CA ARG A 55 -4.44 -12.65 -0.04
C ARG A 55 -3.36 -13.70 0.13
N ALA A 56 -3.11 -14.15 1.36
CA ALA A 56 -2.13 -15.17 1.64
C ALA A 56 -2.47 -16.50 0.95
N GLU A 57 -3.73 -16.92 0.95
CA GLU A 57 -4.19 -18.11 0.23
C GLU A 57 -3.92 -18.00 -1.29
N ARG A 58 -4.20 -16.84 -1.89
CA ARG A 58 -3.96 -16.60 -3.32
C ARG A 58 -2.45 -16.64 -3.62
N ILE A 59 -1.64 -15.92 -2.85
CA ILE A 59 -0.18 -15.91 -3.02
C ILE A 59 0.40 -17.32 -2.85
N ASN A 60 -0.05 -18.09 -1.87
CA ASN A 60 0.44 -19.47 -1.68
C ASN A 60 0.10 -20.38 -2.87
N LYS A 61 -1.06 -20.17 -3.52
CA LYS A 61 -1.40 -20.89 -4.76
C LYS A 61 -0.45 -20.50 -5.91
N THR A 62 -0.10 -19.22 -6.04
CA THR A 62 0.88 -18.78 -7.06
C THR A 62 2.28 -19.33 -6.79
N ILE A 63 2.70 -19.38 -5.52
CA ILE A 63 3.98 -19.98 -5.12
C ILE A 63 4.03 -21.48 -5.48
N ALA A 64 2.95 -22.22 -5.26
CA ALA A 64 2.90 -23.62 -5.64
C ALA A 64 3.08 -23.83 -7.16
N LEU A 65 2.55 -22.92 -8.00
CA LEU A 65 2.82 -22.93 -9.45
C LEU A 65 4.28 -22.60 -9.76
N PHE A 66 4.85 -21.61 -9.08
CA PHE A 66 6.27 -21.25 -9.21
C PHE A 66 7.19 -22.43 -8.88
N GLU A 67 6.97 -23.07 -7.72
CA GLU A 67 7.77 -24.21 -7.28
C GLU A 67 7.63 -25.44 -8.18
N LYS A 68 6.48 -25.59 -8.87
CA LYS A 68 6.30 -26.61 -9.91
C LYS A 68 7.13 -26.31 -11.15
N LYS A 69 7.22 -25.04 -11.56
CA LYS A 69 8.03 -24.59 -12.72
C LYS A 69 9.53 -24.59 -12.40
N TYR A 70 9.88 -24.26 -11.15
CA TYR A 70 11.26 -24.17 -10.65
C TYR A 70 11.46 -25.08 -9.42
N PRO A 71 11.53 -26.41 -9.58
CA PRO A 71 11.44 -27.36 -8.45
C PRO A 71 12.60 -27.26 -7.46
N LYS A 72 13.74 -26.66 -7.87
CA LYS A 72 14.91 -26.38 -7.02
C LYS A 72 14.84 -25.06 -6.27
N ILE A 73 13.76 -24.29 -6.42
CA ILE A 73 13.57 -23.05 -5.66
C ILE A 73 12.36 -23.23 -4.75
N LYS A 74 12.55 -23.01 -3.45
CA LYS A 74 11.50 -23.02 -2.43
C LYS A 74 11.26 -21.61 -1.91
N VAL A 75 9.98 -21.29 -1.62
CA VAL A 75 9.59 -19.98 -1.14
C VAL A 75 9.02 -20.10 0.28
N LYS A 76 9.72 -19.53 1.25
CA LYS A 76 9.23 -19.40 2.62
C LYS A 76 8.50 -18.07 2.78
N THR A 77 7.28 -18.12 3.26
CA THR A 77 6.38 -16.98 3.27
C THR A 77 6.21 -16.37 4.66
N ASP A 78 5.97 -15.05 4.69
CA ASP A 78 5.63 -14.29 5.88
C ASP A 78 4.69 -13.14 5.51
N PHE A 79 3.57 -12.98 6.22
CA PHE A 79 2.68 -11.86 5.99
C PHE A 79 2.13 -11.27 7.27
N GLN A 80 1.76 -9.99 7.22
CA GLN A 80 1.23 -9.24 8.35
C GLN A 80 0.21 -8.19 7.84
N PRO A 81 -0.67 -7.66 8.68
CA PRO A 81 -1.37 -6.43 8.38
C PRO A 81 -0.38 -5.29 8.10
N TYR A 82 -0.79 -4.29 7.30
CA TYR A 82 0.08 -3.22 6.78
C TYR A 82 1.02 -2.59 7.82
N THR A 83 0.47 -2.13 8.94
CA THR A 83 1.26 -1.45 9.98
C THR A 83 2.28 -2.38 10.64
N ASP A 84 1.89 -3.63 10.90
CA ASP A 84 2.75 -4.61 11.58
C ASP A 84 3.80 -5.18 10.63
N PHE A 85 3.48 -5.29 9.33
CA PHE A 85 4.47 -5.60 8.30
C PHE A 85 5.64 -4.62 8.33
N TRP A 86 5.37 -3.30 8.27
CA TRP A 86 6.43 -2.30 8.28
C TRP A 86 7.23 -2.25 9.57
N LYS A 87 6.59 -2.46 10.73
CA LYS A 87 7.31 -2.59 12.02
C LYS A 87 8.28 -3.77 12.00
N LYS A 88 7.80 -4.94 11.56
CA LYS A 88 8.60 -6.16 11.46
C LYS A 88 9.72 -6.00 10.44
N PHE A 89 9.41 -5.50 9.25
CA PHE A 89 10.38 -5.27 8.18
C PHE A 89 11.49 -4.32 8.63
N ASN A 90 11.15 -3.18 9.26
CA ASN A 90 12.15 -2.24 9.80
C ASN A 90 13.08 -2.91 10.81
N THR A 91 12.56 -3.76 11.67
CA THR A 91 13.37 -4.52 12.65
C THR A 91 14.31 -5.49 11.95
N GLN A 92 13.82 -6.24 10.97
CA GLN A 92 14.62 -7.20 10.21
C GLN A 92 15.70 -6.50 9.35
N ALA A 93 15.34 -5.41 8.68
CA ALA A 93 16.27 -4.62 7.87
C ALA A 93 17.38 -3.99 8.72
N SER A 94 17.04 -3.42 9.89
CA SER A 94 18.00 -2.87 10.84
C SER A 94 18.91 -3.94 11.45
N GLY A 95 18.39 -5.15 11.66
CA GLY A 95 19.15 -6.31 12.11
C GLY A 95 19.99 -6.97 11.01
N GLY A 96 19.97 -6.44 9.77
CA GLY A 96 20.73 -6.97 8.63
C GLY A 96 20.20 -8.29 8.06
N ASN A 97 18.96 -8.68 8.39
CA ASN A 97 18.32 -9.91 7.96
C ASN A 97 16.89 -9.67 7.38
N PRO A 98 16.71 -8.77 6.38
CA PRO A 98 15.43 -8.61 5.72
C PRO A 98 15.06 -9.86 4.91
N PRO A 99 13.78 -10.05 4.51
CA PRO A 99 13.38 -11.07 3.54
C PRO A 99 14.07 -10.84 2.19
N ASP A 100 14.24 -11.90 1.39
CA ASP A 100 14.90 -11.83 0.09
C ASP A 100 14.07 -11.05 -0.93
N VAL A 101 12.75 -11.29 -0.94
CA VAL A 101 11.74 -10.55 -1.71
C VAL A 101 10.70 -9.99 -0.76
N PHE A 102 10.23 -8.80 -1.02
CA PHE A 102 9.17 -8.22 -0.22
C PHE A 102 8.32 -7.25 -1.03
N GLN A 103 7.05 -7.15 -0.62
CA GLN A 103 6.14 -6.15 -1.15
C GLN A 103 6.60 -4.77 -0.68
N ASN A 104 6.61 -3.80 -1.59
CA ASN A 104 7.07 -2.44 -1.35
C ASN A 104 6.09 -1.41 -1.92
N ALA A 105 6.25 -0.15 -1.55
CA ALA A 105 5.49 0.98 -2.06
C ALA A 105 6.40 2.17 -2.34
N ILE A 106 5.95 3.08 -3.20
CA ILE A 106 6.74 4.20 -3.70
C ILE A 106 7.31 5.10 -2.58
N GLY A 107 6.56 5.30 -1.49
CA GLY A 107 6.98 6.09 -0.34
C GLY A 107 8.17 5.53 0.44
N PHE A 108 8.58 4.28 0.16
CA PHE A 108 9.65 3.60 0.87
C PHE A 108 10.89 3.33 0.01
N LEU A 109 10.81 3.53 -1.31
CA LEU A 109 11.93 3.20 -2.21
C LEU A 109 13.19 4.00 -1.86
N ARG A 110 13.14 5.33 -1.85
CA ARG A 110 14.31 6.16 -1.51
C ARG A 110 14.83 5.89 -0.11
N LYS A 111 13.93 5.71 0.87
CA LYS A 111 14.30 5.39 2.25
C LYS A 111 15.14 4.11 2.36
N TYR A 112 14.74 3.06 1.67
CA TYR A 112 15.46 1.77 1.75
C TYR A 112 16.65 1.70 0.81
N ASP A 113 16.68 2.45 -0.30
CA ASP A 113 17.88 2.63 -1.11
C ASP A 113 18.96 3.38 -0.31
N ALA A 114 18.63 4.52 0.29
CA ALA A 114 19.53 5.28 1.14
C ALA A 114 20.11 4.45 2.31
N LYS A 115 19.33 3.50 2.85
CA LYS A 115 19.78 2.55 3.87
C LYS A 115 20.51 1.33 3.33
N ASN A 116 20.74 1.28 2.02
CA ASN A 116 21.43 0.16 1.34
C ASN A 116 20.75 -1.20 1.59
N VAL A 117 19.41 -1.20 1.64
CA VAL A 117 18.59 -2.41 1.85
C VAL A 117 18.19 -3.03 0.52
N LEU A 118 17.94 -2.20 -0.52
CA LEU A 118 17.43 -2.65 -1.82
C LEU A 118 18.55 -3.15 -2.73
N LEU A 119 18.25 -4.23 -3.45
CA LEU A 119 19.05 -4.71 -4.57
C LEU A 119 18.64 -3.95 -5.84
N ASP A 120 19.61 -3.45 -6.58
CA ASP A 120 19.38 -3.00 -7.95
C ASP A 120 19.17 -4.22 -8.85
N LEU A 121 17.98 -4.35 -9.40
CA LEU A 121 17.58 -5.45 -10.26
C LEU A 121 18.02 -5.30 -11.71
N SER A 122 18.65 -4.17 -12.09
CA SER A 122 19.07 -3.89 -13.47
C SER A 122 20.03 -4.97 -14.01
N GLU A 123 20.97 -5.45 -13.17
CA GLU A 123 21.86 -6.55 -13.54
C GLU A 123 21.10 -7.87 -13.84
N GLN A 124 19.98 -8.09 -13.17
CA GLN A 124 19.16 -9.28 -13.40
C GLN A 124 18.31 -9.16 -14.67
N VAL A 125 17.95 -7.93 -15.06
CA VAL A 125 17.32 -7.65 -16.36
C VAL A 125 18.33 -7.89 -17.48
N GLU A 126 19.54 -7.35 -17.37
CA GLU A 126 20.63 -7.57 -18.36
C GLU A 126 20.98 -9.04 -18.50
N ALA A 127 20.94 -9.81 -17.42
CA ALA A 127 21.19 -11.25 -17.40
C ALA A 127 20.01 -12.09 -17.93
N GLY A 128 18.86 -11.48 -18.25
CA GLY A 128 17.66 -12.18 -18.71
C GLY A 128 16.93 -13.00 -17.66
N ASN A 129 17.16 -12.74 -16.36
CA ASN A 129 16.49 -13.40 -15.25
C ASN A 129 15.17 -12.72 -14.87
N LEU A 130 14.97 -11.49 -15.33
CA LEU A 130 13.79 -10.63 -15.13
C LEU A 130 13.59 -9.85 -16.43
N SER A 131 12.33 -9.71 -16.89
CA SER A 131 11.97 -8.83 -18.01
C SER A 131 11.22 -7.60 -17.50
N MET A 132 11.50 -6.45 -18.13
CA MET A 132 10.69 -5.24 -17.96
C MET A 132 9.85 -4.96 -19.22
N ASP A 133 9.78 -5.89 -20.17
CA ASP A 133 8.96 -5.76 -21.36
C ASP A 133 7.48 -6.03 -21.07
N GLY A 134 6.61 -5.39 -21.85
CA GLY A 134 5.17 -5.64 -21.81
C GLY A 134 4.44 -5.06 -20.60
N PHE A 135 5.07 -4.18 -19.83
CA PHE A 135 4.37 -3.40 -18.79
C PHE A 135 3.43 -2.37 -19.43
N ARG A 136 2.30 -2.13 -18.79
CA ARG A 136 1.25 -1.22 -19.24
C ARG A 136 1.50 0.21 -18.76
N ALA A 137 1.06 1.19 -19.57
CA ALA A 137 0.92 2.60 -19.19
C ALA A 137 2.13 3.22 -18.43
N GLY A 138 3.36 2.90 -18.81
CA GLY A 138 4.58 3.47 -18.19
C GLY A 138 4.92 2.89 -16.83
N LEU A 139 4.28 1.79 -16.41
CA LEU A 139 4.59 1.10 -15.15
C LEU A 139 6.00 0.50 -15.13
N ASP A 140 6.60 0.26 -16.29
CA ASP A 140 8.00 -0.19 -16.43
C ASP A 140 9.00 0.72 -15.72
N LYS A 141 8.68 2.03 -15.59
CA LYS A 141 9.53 3.03 -14.93
C LYS A 141 9.14 3.32 -13.49
N PHE A 142 8.04 2.77 -13.00
CA PHE A 142 7.48 3.13 -11.69
C PHE A 142 8.40 2.82 -10.51
N GLY A 143 9.19 1.75 -10.59
CA GLY A 143 10.14 1.34 -9.56
C GLY A 143 11.59 1.76 -9.81
N GLU A 144 11.82 2.63 -10.80
CA GLU A 144 13.15 3.13 -11.13
C GLU A 144 13.46 4.42 -10.36
N ILE A 145 14.60 4.46 -9.68
CA ILE A 145 15.10 5.65 -8.98
C ILE A 145 16.58 5.83 -9.31
N ASP A 146 16.94 7.01 -9.81
CA ASP A 146 18.31 7.41 -10.12
C ASP A 146 19.02 6.37 -11.01
N GLY A 147 18.29 5.80 -12.00
CA GLY A 147 18.78 4.81 -12.95
C GLY A 147 18.91 3.39 -12.41
N LYS A 148 18.43 3.11 -11.18
CA LYS A 148 18.39 1.78 -10.57
C LYS A 148 16.97 1.24 -10.58
N LEU A 149 16.78 -0.02 -10.93
CA LEU A 149 15.52 -0.74 -10.80
C LEU A 149 15.38 -1.31 -9.39
N LEU A 150 14.67 -0.60 -8.51
CA LEU A 150 14.55 -0.92 -7.08
C LEU A 150 13.24 -1.63 -6.72
N GLY A 151 12.30 -1.69 -7.66
CA GLY A 151 11.02 -2.37 -7.47
C GLY A 151 10.34 -2.68 -8.80
N VAL A 152 9.65 -3.82 -8.87
CA VAL A 152 8.91 -4.27 -10.05
C VAL A 152 7.42 -4.18 -9.75
N PRO A 153 6.64 -3.37 -10.49
CA PRO A 153 5.21 -3.23 -10.30
C PRO A 153 4.46 -4.54 -10.49
N VAL A 154 3.48 -4.82 -9.63
CA VAL A 154 2.66 -6.03 -9.72
C VAL A 154 1.25 -5.77 -10.25
N GLY A 155 0.79 -4.54 -10.15
CA GLY A 155 -0.52 -4.11 -10.63
C GLY A 155 -0.65 -2.60 -10.52
N SER A 156 -1.64 -2.03 -11.17
CA SER A 156 -1.97 -0.61 -11.08
C SER A 156 -3.25 -0.39 -10.28
N ASN A 157 -3.31 0.76 -9.63
CA ASN A 157 -4.50 1.26 -8.96
C ASN A 157 -4.60 2.76 -9.22
N SER A 158 -5.81 3.27 -9.33
CA SER A 158 -6.05 4.70 -9.43
C SER A 158 -6.99 5.18 -8.31
N MET A 159 -6.82 6.43 -7.89
CA MET A 159 -7.78 7.02 -6.96
C MET A 159 -9.13 7.18 -7.65
N ALA A 160 -10.18 6.82 -6.94
CA ALA A 160 -11.56 6.93 -7.41
C ALA A 160 -12.48 7.37 -6.26
N LEU A 161 -13.66 7.81 -6.59
CA LEU A 161 -14.77 7.90 -5.65
C LEU A 161 -15.57 6.59 -5.74
N VAL A 162 -15.44 5.72 -4.74
CA VAL A 162 -16.31 4.55 -4.61
C VAL A 162 -17.68 5.01 -4.14
N ILE A 163 -18.72 4.62 -4.87
CA ILE A 163 -20.10 5.06 -4.62
C ILE A 163 -21.03 3.87 -4.33
N ASP A 164 -21.99 4.09 -3.44
CA ASP A 164 -23.17 3.24 -3.28
C ASP A 164 -24.19 3.63 -4.37
N LYS A 165 -24.29 2.82 -5.43
CA LYS A 165 -25.11 3.10 -6.62
C LYS A 165 -26.59 3.37 -6.27
N PRO A 166 -27.28 2.56 -5.44
CA PRO A 166 -28.63 2.84 -4.98
C PRO A 166 -28.79 4.19 -4.30
N VAL A 167 -27.82 4.60 -3.46
CA VAL A 167 -27.84 5.90 -2.76
C VAL A 167 -27.73 7.05 -3.74
N TYR A 168 -26.81 6.97 -4.70
CA TYR A 168 -26.64 7.98 -5.74
C TYR A 168 -27.85 8.07 -6.65
N THR A 169 -28.43 6.93 -7.05
CA THR A 169 -29.65 6.87 -7.85
C THR A 169 -30.84 7.54 -7.12
N LYS A 170 -31.03 7.20 -5.83
CA LYS A 170 -32.09 7.81 -5.01
C LYS A 170 -31.93 9.32 -4.87
N ALA A 171 -30.70 9.81 -4.78
CA ALA A 171 -30.38 11.23 -4.71
C ALA A 171 -30.50 11.96 -6.06
N GLY A 172 -30.57 11.24 -7.17
CA GLY A 172 -30.51 11.79 -8.53
C GLY A 172 -29.14 12.40 -8.84
N VAL A 173 -28.09 11.77 -8.33
CA VAL A 173 -26.68 12.16 -8.56
C VAL A 173 -26.04 11.19 -9.54
N LYS A 174 -25.45 11.73 -10.59
CA LYS A 174 -24.72 10.97 -11.61
C LYS A 174 -23.39 11.68 -11.86
N PRO A 175 -22.30 11.22 -11.21
CA PRO A 175 -20.97 11.76 -11.47
C PRO A 175 -20.56 11.47 -12.91
N GLU A 176 -20.08 12.48 -13.62
CA GLU A 176 -19.60 12.36 -15.01
C GLU A 176 -18.15 12.85 -15.10
N GLN A 177 -17.45 12.40 -16.13
CA GLN A 177 -16.09 12.87 -16.37
C GLN A 177 -16.08 14.40 -16.50
N GLY A 178 -15.14 15.06 -15.82
CA GLY A 178 -15.02 16.52 -15.83
C GLY A 178 -15.94 17.28 -14.88
N TRP A 179 -16.72 16.57 -14.01
CA TRP A 179 -17.41 17.28 -12.94
C TRP A 179 -16.43 18.00 -12.01
N THR A 180 -16.92 19.08 -11.38
CA THR A 180 -16.09 19.97 -10.57
C THR A 180 -16.25 19.70 -9.08
N TRP A 181 -15.38 20.28 -8.27
CA TRP A 181 -15.52 20.26 -6.80
C TRP A 181 -16.81 20.93 -6.32
N ASP A 182 -17.31 21.94 -7.04
CA ASP A 182 -18.61 22.57 -6.74
C ASP A 182 -19.77 21.62 -7.06
N ASP A 183 -19.69 20.86 -8.16
CA ASP A 183 -20.66 19.82 -8.48
C ASP A 183 -20.64 18.70 -7.43
N PHE A 184 -19.47 18.32 -6.95
CA PHE A 184 -19.31 17.36 -5.85
C PHE A 184 -19.99 17.87 -4.58
N ASP A 185 -19.69 19.08 -4.13
CA ASP A 185 -20.28 19.67 -2.93
C ASP A 185 -21.82 19.72 -3.03
N ALA A 186 -22.36 20.12 -4.19
CA ALA A 186 -23.79 20.10 -4.45
C ALA A 186 -24.39 18.69 -4.45
N ALA A 187 -23.65 17.71 -4.96
CA ALA A 187 -24.05 16.30 -4.97
C ALA A 187 -24.11 15.73 -3.54
N MET A 188 -23.10 16.02 -2.71
CA MET A 188 -23.07 15.56 -1.31
C MET A 188 -24.27 16.07 -0.51
N LYS A 189 -24.66 17.34 -0.70
CA LYS A 189 -25.88 17.91 -0.12
C LYS A 189 -27.15 17.17 -0.59
N ARG A 190 -27.25 16.89 -1.89
CA ARG A 190 -28.41 16.14 -2.43
C ARG A 190 -28.49 14.73 -1.88
N ILE A 191 -27.35 14.04 -1.68
CA ILE A 191 -27.32 12.70 -1.08
C ILE A 191 -27.80 12.77 0.37
N ARG A 192 -27.29 13.69 1.17
CA ARG A 192 -27.74 13.90 2.54
C ARG A 192 -29.26 14.15 2.60
N ASP A 193 -29.75 15.04 1.78
CA ASP A 193 -31.15 15.51 1.86
C ASP A 193 -32.16 14.50 1.31
N ARG A 194 -31.79 13.74 0.26
CA ARG A 194 -32.71 12.81 -0.43
C ARG A 194 -32.53 11.35 -0.05
N ALA A 195 -31.28 10.94 0.24
CA ALA A 195 -31.00 9.55 0.60
C ALA A 195 -30.92 9.34 2.11
N GLY A 196 -30.74 10.41 2.91
CA GLY A 196 -30.69 10.32 4.38
C GLY A 196 -29.38 9.73 4.90
N ARG A 197 -28.30 9.79 4.10
CA ARG A 197 -26.94 9.38 4.47
C ARG A 197 -25.98 10.56 4.26
N ALA A 198 -24.83 10.54 4.94
CA ALA A 198 -23.74 11.43 4.57
C ALA A 198 -23.38 11.24 3.09
N GLY A 199 -23.03 12.32 2.40
CA GLY A 199 -22.65 12.25 1.00
C GLY A 199 -21.35 11.49 0.80
N ASP A 200 -20.35 11.76 1.66
CA ASP A 200 -19.02 11.15 1.62
C ASP A 200 -18.52 10.78 3.02
N SER A 201 -17.52 9.91 3.09
CA SER A 201 -16.88 9.48 4.34
C SER A 201 -16.07 10.58 5.04
N GLY A 202 -15.66 11.61 4.28
CA GLY A 202 -14.80 12.69 4.73
C GLY A 202 -13.39 12.63 4.18
N MET A 203 -12.87 13.75 3.70
CA MET A 203 -11.64 13.84 2.93
C MET A 203 -10.40 14.29 3.72
N TYR A 204 -10.51 14.52 5.04
CA TYR A 204 -9.41 15.03 5.86
C TYR A 204 -8.10 14.23 5.71
N GLY A 205 -8.20 12.91 5.83
CA GLY A 205 -7.06 11.99 5.87
C GLY A 205 -6.74 11.32 4.54
N VAL A 206 -7.37 11.71 3.44
CA VAL A 206 -7.11 11.09 2.13
C VAL A 206 -5.97 11.83 1.45
N MET A 207 -4.72 11.54 1.87
CA MET A 207 -3.51 12.22 1.39
C MET A 207 -3.37 12.17 -0.14
N TYR A 208 -3.61 11.03 -0.74
CA TYR A 208 -3.50 10.88 -2.19
C TYR A 208 -4.58 11.65 -2.97
N LEU A 209 -5.77 11.84 -2.41
CA LEU A 209 -6.77 12.74 -2.98
C LEU A 209 -6.30 14.20 -2.91
N TYR A 210 -5.67 14.60 -1.79
CA TYR A 210 -5.10 15.92 -1.67
C TYR A 210 -3.95 16.13 -2.66
N ASP A 211 -3.12 15.11 -2.92
CA ASP A 211 -2.11 15.17 -3.99
C ASP A 211 -2.74 15.40 -5.36
N LEU A 212 -3.84 14.70 -5.70
CA LEU A 212 -4.57 14.95 -6.95
C LEU A 212 -5.10 16.39 -7.03
N TYR A 213 -5.68 16.90 -5.96
CA TYR A 213 -6.15 18.29 -5.88
C TYR A 213 -5.00 19.29 -6.09
N LEU A 214 -3.83 19.04 -5.48
CA LEU A 214 -2.63 19.86 -5.69
C LEU A 214 -2.16 19.81 -7.15
N ARG A 215 -2.14 18.64 -7.77
CA ARG A 215 -1.74 18.46 -9.19
C ARG A 215 -2.70 19.18 -10.14
N GLN A 216 -4.00 19.18 -9.86
CA GLN A 216 -4.97 19.98 -10.60
C GLN A 216 -4.61 21.46 -10.61
N ASN A 217 -3.96 21.94 -9.54
CA ASN A 217 -3.53 23.34 -9.35
C ASN A 217 -2.03 23.56 -9.67
N GLY A 218 -1.39 22.63 -10.38
CA GLY A 218 0.01 22.77 -10.80
C GLY A 218 1.04 22.57 -9.69
N LYS A 219 0.67 21.92 -8.58
CA LYS A 219 1.50 21.57 -7.43
C LYS A 219 1.59 20.05 -7.29
N ALA A 220 2.26 19.55 -6.25
CA ALA A 220 2.27 18.14 -5.87
C ALA A 220 2.41 18.02 -4.36
N PHE A 221 2.06 16.87 -3.78
CA PHE A 221 2.28 16.66 -2.34
C PHE A 221 3.79 16.59 -2.04
N PHE A 222 4.52 15.80 -2.81
CA PHE A 222 5.97 15.71 -2.74
C PHE A 222 6.63 16.22 -4.02
N THR A 223 7.79 16.86 -3.85
CA THR A 223 8.80 17.11 -4.88
C THR A 223 10.06 16.33 -4.51
N GLU A 224 11.09 16.37 -5.34
CA GLU A 224 12.38 15.77 -4.99
C GLU A 224 12.99 16.38 -3.72
N ASP A 225 12.73 17.67 -3.48
CA ASP A 225 13.32 18.45 -2.38
C ASP A 225 12.44 18.51 -1.12
N GLY A 226 11.21 17.94 -1.13
CA GLY A 226 10.34 18.00 0.02
C GLY A 226 8.85 18.12 -0.28
N LEU A 227 8.13 18.98 0.47
CA LEU A 227 6.71 19.27 0.22
C LEU A 227 6.57 20.25 -0.95
N GLY A 228 5.68 19.95 -1.89
CA GLY A 228 5.38 20.78 -3.07
C GLY A 228 4.22 21.77 -2.88
N PHE A 229 3.82 22.04 -1.63
CA PHE A 229 2.70 22.91 -1.27
C PHE A 229 3.00 23.74 -0.02
N THR A 230 2.14 24.72 0.28
CA THR A 230 2.31 25.65 1.39
C THR A 230 1.35 25.38 2.54
N GLU A 231 1.59 26.02 3.69
CA GLU A 231 0.64 26.00 4.83
C GLU A 231 -0.74 26.52 4.44
N THR A 232 -0.81 27.52 3.55
CA THR A 232 -2.08 28.05 3.04
C THR A 232 -2.84 26.98 2.25
N ASP A 233 -2.19 26.24 1.37
CA ASP A 233 -2.83 25.19 0.58
C ASP A 233 -3.47 24.12 1.46
N LEU A 234 -2.77 23.70 2.51
CA LEU A 234 -3.28 22.70 3.45
C LEU A 234 -4.38 23.27 4.35
N THR A 235 -4.27 24.56 4.72
CA THR A 235 -5.34 25.26 5.46
C THR A 235 -6.62 25.29 4.65
N ASP A 236 -6.56 25.65 3.38
CA ASP A 236 -7.71 25.70 2.48
C ASP A 236 -8.36 24.32 2.32
N TRP A 237 -7.54 23.26 2.14
CA TRP A 237 -8.00 21.89 2.03
C TRP A 237 -8.73 21.41 3.29
N TRP A 238 -8.12 21.56 4.46
CA TRP A 238 -8.72 21.11 5.71
C TRP A 238 -9.91 21.98 6.16
N THR A 239 -9.91 23.27 5.83
CA THR A 239 -11.08 24.14 6.05
C THR A 239 -12.26 23.72 5.16
N LYS A 240 -11.99 23.32 3.90
CA LYS A 240 -13.04 22.74 3.03
C LYS A 240 -13.60 21.45 3.63
N ALA A 241 -12.77 20.59 4.19
CA ALA A 241 -13.20 19.38 4.84
C ALA A 241 -14.01 19.66 6.13
N GLU A 242 -13.58 20.62 6.96
CA GLU A 242 -14.30 21.06 8.17
C GLU A 242 -15.70 21.56 7.83
N LYS A 243 -15.83 22.39 6.79
CA LYS A 243 -17.12 22.87 6.28
C LYS A 243 -18.06 21.71 5.89
N GLY A 244 -17.54 20.65 5.27
CA GLY A 244 -18.34 19.46 4.95
C GLY A 244 -18.89 18.73 6.19
N VAL A 245 -18.15 18.75 7.31
CA VAL A 245 -18.64 18.23 8.60
C VAL A 245 -19.72 19.15 9.18
N GLU A 246 -19.50 20.46 9.20
CA GLU A 246 -20.47 21.46 9.69
C GLU A 246 -21.79 21.41 8.91
N GLU A 247 -21.71 21.24 7.62
CA GLU A 247 -22.87 21.09 6.73
C GLU A 247 -23.54 19.71 6.85
N GLY A 248 -22.95 18.76 7.59
CA GLY A 248 -23.46 17.39 7.76
C GLY A 248 -23.43 16.54 6.49
N VAL A 249 -22.56 16.88 5.54
CA VAL A 249 -22.40 16.12 4.30
C VAL A 249 -21.34 15.03 4.41
N TYR A 250 -20.47 15.08 5.43
CA TYR A 250 -19.51 14.02 5.74
C TYR A 250 -19.98 13.14 6.89
N ALA A 251 -19.59 11.88 6.87
CA ALA A 251 -19.89 10.94 7.94
C ALA A 251 -19.25 11.36 9.27
N ASP A 252 -19.95 11.09 10.37
CA ASP A 252 -19.43 11.36 11.71
C ASP A 252 -18.15 10.57 11.97
N ALA A 253 -17.03 11.27 12.16
CA ALA A 253 -15.71 10.69 12.32
C ALA A 253 -15.62 9.71 13.52
N LYS A 254 -16.40 9.93 14.61
CA LYS A 254 -16.45 9.01 15.76
C LYS A 254 -17.11 7.70 15.38
N LYS A 255 -18.19 7.75 14.60
CA LYS A 255 -18.86 6.55 14.08
C LYS A 255 -17.96 5.81 13.11
N VAL A 256 -17.29 6.53 12.20
CA VAL A 256 -16.31 5.95 11.28
C VAL A 256 -15.17 5.25 12.03
N ALA A 257 -14.64 5.87 13.08
CA ALA A 257 -13.60 5.27 13.92
C ALA A 257 -14.06 3.97 14.62
N GLN A 258 -15.34 3.87 15.02
CA GLN A 258 -15.89 2.69 15.69
C GLN A 258 -16.09 1.48 14.78
N ILE A 259 -16.26 1.69 13.48
CA ILE A 259 -16.50 0.60 12.52
C ILE A 259 -15.23 0.05 11.89
N LYS A 260 -14.06 0.69 12.11
CA LYS A 260 -12.79 0.19 11.57
C LYS A 260 -12.58 -1.31 11.88
N PRO A 261 -12.15 -2.13 10.93
CA PRO A 261 -11.59 -1.76 9.62
C PRO A 261 -12.61 -1.59 8.47
N LYS A 262 -13.94 -1.65 8.70
CA LYS A 262 -14.93 -1.44 7.63
C LYS A 262 -14.87 -0.03 7.06
N SER A 263 -15.23 0.13 5.78
CA SER A 263 -15.41 1.44 5.17
C SER A 263 -16.72 2.10 5.62
N ALA A 264 -16.77 3.44 5.57
CA ALA A 264 -18.01 4.17 5.87
C ALA A 264 -19.12 3.84 4.86
N VAL A 265 -18.78 3.57 3.61
CA VAL A 265 -19.73 3.22 2.55
C VAL A 265 -20.29 1.82 2.77
N SER A 266 -19.44 0.82 2.99
CA SER A 266 -19.90 -0.56 3.25
C SER A 266 -20.66 -0.73 4.57
N ALA A 267 -20.43 0.17 5.54
CA ALA A 267 -21.16 0.25 6.80
C ALA A 267 -22.40 1.14 6.72
N GLU A 268 -22.79 1.61 5.56
CA GLU A 268 -23.98 2.45 5.31
C GLU A 268 -23.99 3.81 6.02
N LEU A 269 -22.82 4.34 6.41
CA LEU A 269 -22.69 5.66 7.01
C LEU A 269 -22.58 6.78 5.97
N ALA A 270 -22.03 6.47 4.78
CA ALA A 270 -21.83 7.40 3.69
C ALA A 270 -22.31 6.84 2.35
N GLY A 271 -22.59 7.70 1.39
CA GLY A 271 -22.91 7.35 0.01
C GLY A 271 -21.67 7.16 -0.86
N GLY A 272 -20.56 7.82 -0.51
CA GLY A 272 -19.29 7.77 -1.24
C GLY A 272 -18.09 7.78 -0.32
N GLU A 273 -16.95 7.35 -0.88
CA GLU A 273 -15.64 7.35 -0.20
C GLU A 273 -14.52 7.43 -1.22
N PHE A 274 -13.64 8.43 -1.08
CA PHE A 274 -12.44 8.51 -1.89
C PHE A 274 -11.41 7.49 -1.43
N THR A 275 -11.01 6.59 -2.34
CA THR A 275 -10.02 5.55 -2.07
C THR A 275 -9.45 5.00 -3.38
N TRP A 276 -8.56 4.02 -3.30
CA TRP A 276 -8.09 3.30 -4.47
C TRP A 276 -9.20 2.42 -5.06
N ASP A 277 -9.28 2.36 -6.37
CA ASP A 277 -10.32 1.65 -7.14
C ASP A 277 -10.50 0.18 -6.74
N ASN A 278 -9.40 -0.52 -6.48
CA ASN A 278 -9.41 -1.94 -6.06
C ASN A 278 -10.09 -2.19 -4.71
N PHE A 279 -10.24 -1.17 -3.84
CA PHE A 279 -11.00 -1.32 -2.60
C PHE A 279 -12.48 -1.61 -2.82
N THR A 280 -13.00 -1.35 -4.02
CA THR A 280 -14.38 -1.73 -4.40
C THR A 280 -14.61 -3.23 -4.22
N VAL A 281 -13.60 -4.08 -4.47
CA VAL A 281 -13.67 -5.54 -4.24
C VAL A 281 -13.96 -5.84 -2.77
N ARG A 282 -13.21 -5.19 -1.86
CA ARG A 282 -13.41 -5.34 -0.42
C ARG A 282 -14.77 -4.82 0.02
N TYR A 283 -15.17 -3.63 -0.45
CA TYR A 283 -16.46 -3.04 -0.06
C TYR A 283 -17.64 -3.90 -0.50
N THR A 284 -17.54 -4.54 -1.66
CA THR A 284 -18.55 -5.50 -2.13
C THR A 284 -18.64 -6.75 -1.24
N SER A 285 -17.51 -7.21 -0.69
CA SER A 285 -17.51 -8.35 0.23
C SER A 285 -18.01 -8.00 1.63
N GLU A 286 -17.78 -6.77 2.09
CA GLU A 286 -18.14 -6.28 3.43
C GLU A 286 -19.57 -5.74 3.52
N GLY A 287 -20.07 -5.15 2.45
CA GLY A 287 -21.36 -4.46 2.37
C GLY A 287 -22.47 -5.29 1.76
N LYS A 288 -23.67 -4.69 1.67
CA LYS A 288 -24.88 -5.33 1.11
C LYS A 288 -25.44 -4.58 -0.09
N SER A 289 -24.70 -3.57 -0.59
CA SER A 289 -25.13 -2.73 -1.69
C SER A 289 -24.38 -3.04 -2.97
N GLU A 290 -24.77 -2.40 -4.06
CA GLU A 290 -24.01 -2.36 -5.30
C GLU A 290 -23.09 -1.14 -5.28
N TYR A 291 -21.80 -1.39 -5.40
CA TYR A 291 -20.79 -0.33 -5.44
C TYR A 291 -20.31 -0.10 -6.86
N GLY A 292 -19.81 1.10 -7.11
CA GLY A 292 -19.22 1.47 -8.39
C GLY A 292 -18.15 2.51 -8.22
N LEU A 293 -17.48 2.83 -9.31
CA LEU A 293 -16.44 3.84 -9.37
C LEU A 293 -16.96 5.08 -10.09
N ALA A 294 -16.63 6.23 -9.55
CA ALA A 294 -16.90 7.54 -10.13
C ALA A 294 -15.58 8.32 -10.28
N PRO A 295 -15.48 9.21 -11.29
CA PRO A 295 -14.30 10.01 -11.49
C PRO A 295 -14.05 10.98 -10.33
N ILE A 296 -12.79 11.35 -10.14
CA ILE A 296 -12.39 12.38 -9.17
C ILE A 296 -12.90 13.76 -9.67
N PRO A 297 -13.45 14.60 -8.80
CA PRO A 297 -13.79 15.97 -9.17
C PRO A 297 -12.54 16.76 -9.58
N THR A 298 -12.73 17.75 -10.43
CA THR A 298 -11.67 18.59 -10.97
C THR A 298 -11.87 20.07 -10.60
N THR A 299 -10.80 20.87 -10.64
CA THR A 299 -10.90 22.31 -10.40
C THR A 299 -11.39 23.08 -11.63
N ASP A 300 -11.16 22.57 -12.83
CA ASP A 300 -11.40 23.27 -14.09
C ASP A 300 -12.25 22.49 -15.11
N GLY A 301 -12.79 21.34 -14.72
CA GLY A 301 -13.53 20.43 -15.62
C GLY A 301 -12.65 19.59 -16.54
N LYS A 302 -11.33 19.66 -16.46
CA LYS A 302 -10.41 19.05 -17.42
C LYS A 302 -9.28 18.29 -16.75
N LYS A 303 -8.48 18.98 -15.93
CA LYS A 303 -7.26 18.42 -15.34
C LYS A 303 -7.59 17.58 -14.12
N THR A 304 -7.36 16.28 -14.20
CA THR A 304 -7.67 15.33 -13.12
C THR A 304 -6.55 15.19 -12.09
N GLY A 305 -5.30 15.42 -12.48
CA GLY A 305 -4.11 15.14 -11.68
C GLY A 305 -3.85 13.65 -11.45
N GLN A 306 -4.61 12.78 -12.12
CA GLN A 306 -4.58 11.32 -11.92
C GLN A 306 -3.26 10.70 -12.36
N TYR A 307 -2.87 9.65 -11.64
CA TYR A 307 -1.76 8.76 -11.97
C TYR A 307 -2.12 7.32 -11.60
N LEU A 308 -1.37 6.37 -12.13
CA LEU A 308 -1.42 4.99 -11.67
C LEU A 308 -0.43 4.79 -10.53
N GLY A 309 -0.94 4.37 -9.38
CA GLY A 309 -0.12 3.88 -8.28
C GLY A 309 0.15 2.38 -8.43
N SER A 310 1.19 1.86 -7.84
CA SER A 310 1.49 0.43 -7.85
C SER A 310 2.04 -0.06 -6.53
N LEU A 311 1.66 -1.29 -6.19
CA LEU A 311 2.44 -2.13 -5.30
C LEU A 311 3.59 -2.74 -6.10
N MET A 312 4.74 -2.90 -5.48
CA MET A 312 5.94 -3.43 -6.12
C MET A 312 6.48 -4.63 -5.36
N LEU A 313 7.24 -5.46 -6.06
CA LEU A 313 8.15 -6.41 -5.46
C LEU A 313 9.57 -5.85 -5.50
N SER A 314 10.18 -5.70 -4.34
CA SER A 314 11.59 -5.33 -4.20
C SER A 314 12.40 -6.50 -3.70
N ALA A 315 13.69 -6.50 -4.02
CA ALA A 315 14.65 -7.50 -3.56
C ALA A 315 15.59 -6.91 -2.51
N SER A 316 16.01 -7.73 -1.58
CA SER A 316 17.03 -7.36 -0.59
C SER A 316 18.42 -7.44 -1.18
N LYS A 317 19.25 -6.42 -0.95
CA LYS A 317 20.69 -6.45 -1.25
C LYS A 317 21.46 -7.51 -0.45
N ARG A 318 20.85 -8.03 0.62
CA ARG A 318 21.44 -9.10 1.45
C ARG A 318 21.15 -10.50 0.94
N THR A 319 20.32 -10.66 -0.08
CA THR A 319 20.03 -11.98 -0.64
C THR A 319 21.29 -12.64 -1.19
N GLN A 320 21.41 -13.93 -0.95
CA GLN A 320 22.47 -14.77 -1.53
C GLN A 320 22.03 -15.41 -2.86
N HIS A 321 20.77 -15.13 -3.28
CA HIS A 321 20.10 -15.78 -4.40
C HIS A 321 19.48 -14.76 -5.36
N PRO A 322 20.24 -13.76 -5.85
CA PRO A 322 19.67 -12.67 -6.67
C PRO A 322 19.00 -13.16 -7.96
N LYS A 323 19.54 -14.23 -8.56
CA LYS A 323 18.96 -14.86 -9.75
C LYS A 323 17.59 -15.49 -9.46
N GLU A 324 17.50 -16.31 -8.42
CA GLU A 324 16.28 -17.01 -8.04
C GLU A 324 15.20 -16.02 -7.57
N VAL A 325 15.62 -14.96 -6.91
CA VAL A 325 14.74 -13.81 -6.54
C VAL A 325 14.19 -13.12 -7.78
N ALA A 326 15.03 -12.82 -8.76
CA ALA A 326 14.62 -12.18 -10.00
C ALA A 326 13.66 -13.09 -10.80
N GLN A 327 13.95 -14.39 -10.90
CA GLN A 327 13.07 -15.38 -11.54
C GLN A 327 11.70 -15.48 -10.82
N PHE A 328 11.68 -15.36 -9.50
CA PHE A 328 10.42 -15.34 -8.75
C PHE A 328 9.63 -14.06 -9.03
N ILE A 329 10.27 -12.90 -9.04
CA ILE A 329 9.64 -11.63 -9.37
C ILE A 329 9.09 -11.66 -10.80
N ASP A 330 9.89 -12.11 -11.77
CA ASP A 330 9.48 -12.27 -13.17
C ASP A 330 8.23 -13.14 -13.31
N PHE A 331 8.24 -14.31 -12.65
CA PHE A 331 7.09 -15.20 -12.63
C PHE A 331 5.84 -14.51 -12.06
N MET A 332 5.99 -13.78 -10.96
CA MET A 332 4.86 -13.13 -10.29
C MET A 332 4.20 -12.02 -11.12
N VAL A 333 4.90 -11.45 -12.10
CA VAL A 333 4.39 -10.34 -12.92
C VAL A 333 4.13 -10.74 -14.39
N HIS A 334 4.66 -11.85 -14.87
CA HIS A 334 4.48 -12.27 -16.27
C HIS A 334 3.70 -13.57 -16.45
N GLU A 335 3.65 -14.45 -15.43
CA GLU A 335 2.91 -15.72 -15.58
C GLU A 335 1.40 -15.48 -15.63
N PRO A 336 0.71 -15.85 -16.73
CA PRO A 336 -0.73 -15.63 -16.89
C PRO A 336 -1.59 -16.28 -15.80
N GLU A 337 -1.19 -17.45 -15.30
CA GLU A 337 -1.94 -18.15 -14.25
C GLU A 337 -1.92 -17.42 -12.91
N VAL A 338 -0.88 -16.61 -12.66
CA VAL A 338 -0.83 -15.73 -11.48
C VAL A 338 -1.98 -14.73 -11.52
N ALA A 339 -2.25 -14.10 -12.67
CA ALA A 339 -3.35 -13.14 -12.81
C ALA A 339 -4.72 -13.81 -12.57
N LYS A 340 -4.94 -15.02 -13.05
CA LYS A 340 -6.20 -15.77 -12.84
C LYS A 340 -6.43 -16.10 -11.38
N ILE A 341 -5.37 -16.35 -10.60
CA ILE A 341 -5.46 -16.63 -9.15
C ILE A 341 -5.62 -15.34 -8.36
N MET A 342 -4.83 -14.32 -8.67
CA MET A 342 -4.82 -13.06 -7.92
C MET A 342 -6.03 -12.20 -8.23
N GLY A 343 -6.57 -12.25 -9.45
CA GLY A 343 -7.55 -11.27 -9.90
C GLY A 343 -6.98 -9.85 -9.76
N TYR A 344 -7.82 -8.91 -9.35
CA TYR A 344 -7.41 -7.53 -9.09
C TYR A 344 -7.15 -7.23 -7.60
N ASP A 345 -6.84 -8.28 -6.80
CA ASP A 345 -6.53 -8.09 -5.37
C ASP A 345 -5.35 -7.14 -5.12
N ARG A 346 -4.37 -7.09 -6.03
CA ARG A 346 -3.24 -6.18 -5.97
C ARG A 346 -3.32 -5.03 -7.00
N GLY A 347 -4.50 -4.77 -7.52
CA GLY A 347 -4.74 -3.85 -8.62
C GLY A 347 -4.87 -4.56 -9.97
N VAL A 348 -5.12 -3.78 -11.02
CA VAL A 348 -5.14 -4.28 -12.40
C VAL A 348 -3.74 -4.75 -12.76
N PRO A 349 -3.54 -5.97 -13.31
CA PRO A 349 -2.22 -6.50 -13.59
C PRO A 349 -1.30 -5.54 -14.34
N ALA A 350 -0.05 -5.43 -13.90
CA ALA A 350 0.90 -4.47 -14.44
C ALA A 350 1.37 -4.80 -15.87
N THR A 351 1.37 -6.09 -16.24
CA THR A 351 1.79 -6.53 -17.58
C THR A 351 0.61 -6.82 -18.49
N GLN A 352 0.77 -6.56 -19.78
CA GLN A 352 -0.27 -6.82 -20.79
C GLN A 352 -0.65 -8.30 -20.84
N ALA A 353 0.33 -9.20 -20.74
CA ALA A 353 0.09 -10.65 -20.77
C ALA A 353 -0.82 -11.11 -19.62
N GLN A 354 -0.60 -10.61 -18.40
CA GLN A 354 -1.46 -10.91 -17.27
C GLN A 354 -2.84 -10.23 -17.36
N PHE A 355 -2.89 -8.99 -17.85
CA PHE A 355 -4.15 -8.28 -18.09
C PHE A 355 -5.03 -9.03 -19.10
N ASP A 356 -4.46 -9.48 -20.21
CA ASP A 356 -5.19 -10.24 -21.23
C ASP A 356 -5.63 -11.63 -20.74
N ALA A 357 -4.84 -12.24 -19.85
CA ALA A 357 -5.13 -13.57 -19.31
C ALA A 357 -6.26 -13.58 -18.28
N PHE A 358 -6.40 -12.51 -17.50
CA PHE A 358 -7.49 -12.37 -16.53
C PHE A 358 -8.64 -11.58 -17.17
N GLN A 359 -9.67 -12.31 -17.60
CA GLN A 359 -10.94 -11.73 -18.07
C GLN A 359 -11.94 -11.75 -16.93
N PRO A 360 -12.18 -10.62 -16.24
CA PRO A 360 -13.11 -10.58 -15.13
C PRO A 360 -14.52 -10.92 -15.57
N THR A 361 -15.18 -11.81 -14.85
CA THR A 361 -16.58 -12.19 -15.10
C THR A 361 -17.55 -11.41 -14.23
N ASP A 362 -17.10 -10.93 -13.09
CA ASP A 362 -17.90 -10.14 -12.15
C ASP A 362 -17.85 -8.64 -12.48
N GLU A 363 -18.95 -7.96 -12.15
CA GLU A 363 -19.13 -6.54 -12.49
C GLU A 363 -18.18 -5.58 -11.75
N VAL A 364 -17.67 -5.98 -10.58
CA VAL A 364 -16.75 -5.16 -9.80
C VAL A 364 -15.39 -5.07 -10.49
N ASN A 365 -14.80 -6.22 -10.80
CA ASN A 365 -13.51 -6.25 -11.50
C ASN A 365 -13.61 -5.68 -12.92
N LYS A 366 -14.73 -5.91 -13.64
CA LYS A 366 -14.99 -5.23 -14.92
C LYS A 366 -15.03 -3.72 -14.75
N GLY A 367 -15.67 -3.22 -13.70
CA GLY A 367 -15.76 -1.79 -13.40
C GLY A 367 -14.39 -1.17 -13.11
N ILE A 368 -13.53 -1.87 -12.38
CA ILE A 368 -12.15 -1.43 -12.08
C ILE A 368 -11.33 -1.35 -13.38
N ALA A 369 -11.35 -2.40 -14.21
CA ALA A 369 -10.65 -2.41 -15.47
C ALA A 369 -11.14 -1.30 -16.43
N ALA A 370 -12.46 -1.11 -16.52
CA ALA A 370 -13.05 -0.06 -17.34
C ALA A 370 -12.67 1.35 -16.85
N TYR A 371 -12.62 1.54 -15.53
CA TYR A 371 -12.23 2.82 -14.92
C TYR A 371 -10.78 3.18 -15.29
N GLU A 372 -9.81 2.30 -15.02
CA GLU A 372 -8.41 2.55 -15.40
C GLU A 372 -8.23 2.71 -16.91
N THR A 373 -8.89 1.87 -17.71
CA THR A 373 -8.85 1.99 -19.17
C THR A 373 -9.35 3.37 -19.63
N SER A 374 -10.43 3.87 -19.04
CA SER A 374 -10.96 5.20 -19.37
C SER A 374 -9.96 6.33 -19.07
N LEU A 375 -9.16 6.21 -18.01
CA LEU A 375 -8.12 7.19 -17.68
C LEU A 375 -6.96 7.15 -18.67
N VAL A 376 -6.56 5.95 -19.11
CA VAL A 376 -5.52 5.76 -20.14
C VAL A 376 -5.99 6.33 -21.49
N GLU A 377 -7.19 5.97 -21.93
CA GLU A 377 -7.78 6.42 -23.20
C GLU A 377 -8.01 7.93 -23.22
N ALA A 378 -8.40 8.52 -22.10
CA ALA A 378 -8.56 9.97 -21.99
C ALA A 378 -7.22 10.73 -21.98
N GLY A 379 -6.09 10.05 -21.83
CA GLY A 379 -4.75 10.66 -21.79
C GLY A 379 -4.57 11.61 -20.57
N VAL A 380 -5.28 11.36 -19.47
CA VAL A 380 -5.27 12.24 -18.28
C VAL A 380 -4.26 11.83 -17.21
N LEU A 381 -3.53 10.74 -17.44
CA LEU A 381 -2.55 10.25 -16.48
C LEU A 381 -1.27 11.07 -16.51
N GLU A 382 -0.82 11.46 -15.33
CA GLU A 382 0.45 12.17 -15.12
C GLU A 382 1.50 11.21 -14.54
N PRO A 383 2.80 11.42 -14.80
CA PRO A 383 3.84 10.64 -14.15
C PRO A 383 3.85 10.90 -12.64
N ILE A 384 4.17 9.87 -11.87
CA ILE A 384 4.42 10.03 -10.43
C ILE A 384 5.90 10.29 -10.20
N THR A 385 6.20 11.29 -9.37
CA THR A 385 7.57 11.54 -8.92
C THR A 385 7.91 10.63 -7.74
N PRO A 386 9.06 9.97 -7.72
CA PRO A 386 9.51 9.23 -6.55
C PRO A 386 9.52 10.11 -5.30
N HIS A 387 8.95 9.59 -4.21
CA HIS A 387 8.85 10.36 -2.98
C HIS A 387 10.24 10.59 -2.34
N PRO A 388 10.47 11.75 -1.69
CA PRO A 388 11.74 12.06 -1.01
C PRO A 388 11.94 11.16 0.23
N ASN A 389 13.17 11.16 0.76
CA ASN A 389 13.42 10.56 2.07
C ASN A 389 12.52 11.20 3.14
N GLY A 390 12.01 10.38 4.07
CA GLY A 390 11.11 10.85 5.13
C GLY A 390 9.64 10.99 4.70
N ALA A 391 9.30 10.72 3.45
CA ALA A 391 7.92 10.75 2.95
C ALA A 391 6.98 9.85 3.76
N ASP A 392 7.44 8.66 4.15
CA ASP A 392 6.68 7.73 5.00
C ASP A 392 6.34 8.32 6.38
N ILE A 393 7.23 9.14 6.93
CA ILE A 393 6.99 9.84 8.21
C ILE A 393 5.97 10.96 8.00
N CYS A 394 6.07 11.70 6.89
CA CYS A 394 5.09 12.72 6.52
C CYS A 394 3.71 12.14 6.30
N GLU A 395 3.60 11.00 5.59
CA GLU A 395 2.33 10.29 5.39
C GLU A 395 1.71 9.88 6.73
N ALA A 396 2.50 9.25 7.61
CA ALA A 396 2.03 8.85 8.93
C ALA A 396 1.59 10.06 9.79
N ALA A 397 2.31 11.19 9.71
CA ALA A 397 1.95 12.43 10.38
C ALA A 397 0.65 13.00 9.82
N PHE A 398 0.50 13.07 8.49
CA PHE A 398 -0.70 13.56 7.83
C PHE A 398 -1.94 12.77 8.27
N LEU A 399 -1.90 11.45 8.18
CA LEU A 399 -3.01 10.57 8.55
C LEU A 399 -3.41 10.74 10.03
N ARG A 400 -2.45 10.78 10.94
CA ARG A 400 -2.69 10.93 12.37
C ARG A 400 -3.28 12.30 12.70
N ILE A 401 -2.70 13.36 12.19
CA ILE A 401 -3.14 14.73 12.45
C ILE A 401 -4.53 14.98 11.85
N ALA A 402 -4.78 14.47 10.64
CA ALA A 402 -6.09 14.53 10.02
C ALA A 402 -7.16 13.77 10.82
N GLU A 403 -6.83 12.61 11.43
CA GLU A 403 -7.77 11.91 12.33
C GLU A 403 -8.06 12.73 13.59
N GLU A 404 -7.06 13.38 14.19
CA GLU A 404 -7.25 14.26 15.35
C GLU A 404 -8.12 15.46 15.00
N LEU A 405 -7.93 16.05 13.79
CA LEU A 405 -8.74 17.16 13.27
C LEU A 405 -10.19 16.72 13.03
N ALA A 406 -10.40 15.59 12.34
CA ALA A 406 -11.74 15.05 12.08
C ALA A 406 -12.52 14.71 13.37
N LEU A 407 -11.80 14.34 14.46
CA LEU A 407 -12.39 14.08 15.77
C LEU A 407 -12.60 15.36 16.61
N GLY A 408 -12.26 16.53 16.08
CA GLY A 408 -12.39 17.83 16.77
C GLY A 408 -11.40 18.01 17.92
N LYS A 409 -10.28 17.29 17.91
CA LYS A 409 -9.22 17.40 18.94
C LYS A 409 -8.26 18.55 18.70
N ARG A 410 -8.28 19.14 17.51
CA ARG A 410 -7.43 20.24 17.06
C ARG A 410 -8.21 21.18 16.16
N SER A 411 -7.81 22.43 16.12
CA SER A 411 -8.20 23.38 15.07
C SER A 411 -7.37 23.14 13.79
N VAL A 412 -7.87 23.61 12.65
CA VAL A 412 -7.16 23.54 11.36
C VAL A 412 -5.77 24.20 11.47
N GLY A 413 -5.68 25.41 12.07
CA GLY A 413 -4.40 26.12 12.21
C GLY A 413 -3.37 25.35 13.04
N GLU A 414 -3.78 24.70 14.16
CA GLU A 414 -2.88 23.86 14.96
C GLU A 414 -2.44 22.61 14.20
N ALA A 415 -3.34 21.98 13.48
CA ALA A 415 -3.07 20.80 12.68
C ALA A 415 -2.06 21.09 11.56
N VAL A 416 -2.26 22.17 10.80
CA VAL A 416 -1.35 22.60 9.73
C VAL A 416 0.05 22.88 10.29
N LYS A 417 0.15 23.71 11.33
CA LYS A 417 1.42 24.03 11.95
C LYS A 417 2.17 22.78 12.43
N GLN A 418 1.46 21.85 13.04
CA GLN A 418 2.08 20.60 13.51
C GLN A 418 2.56 19.76 12.34
N PHE A 419 1.75 19.58 11.28
CA PHE A 419 2.13 18.82 10.12
C PHE A 419 3.41 19.39 9.47
N PHE A 420 3.48 20.71 9.24
CA PHE A 420 4.68 21.33 8.66
C PHE A 420 5.91 21.23 9.57
N THR A 421 5.73 21.32 10.88
CA THR A 421 6.84 21.13 11.85
C THR A 421 7.41 19.72 11.78
N GLU A 422 6.56 18.70 11.79
CA GLU A 422 6.97 17.29 11.71
C GLU A 422 7.57 16.96 10.34
N SER A 423 6.95 17.41 9.26
CA SER A 423 7.44 17.20 7.89
C SER A 423 8.79 17.85 7.64
N LYS A 424 9.00 19.08 8.13
CA LYS A 424 10.31 19.75 8.05
C LYS A 424 11.41 18.93 8.72
N THR A 425 11.11 18.31 9.86
CA THR A 425 12.07 17.46 10.57
C THR A 425 12.32 16.14 9.83
N ALA A 426 11.27 15.56 9.25
CA ALA A 426 11.35 14.28 8.55
C ALA A 426 12.09 14.35 7.21
N LEU A 427 11.95 15.47 6.48
CA LEU A 427 12.48 15.66 5.12
C LEU A 427 13.90 16.25 5.10
N VAL A 428 14.45 16.63 6.26
CA VAL A 428 15.86 17.05 6.39
C VAL A 428 16.72 15.81 6.58
N VAL A 429 17.13 15.17 5.49
CA VAL A 429 18.21 14.16 5.53
C VAL A 429 19.05 14.29 4.27
#